data_34dc5046f0d58fe334b9d8d0529a7234
#
_entry.id   34dc5046f0d58fe334b9d8d0529a7234
#
_cell.length_a   1.000
_cell.length_b   1.000
_cell.length_c   1.000
_cell.angle_alpha   90.00
_cell.angle_beta   90.00
_cell.angle_gamma   90.00
#
_symmetry.space_group_name_H-M   'P 1'
#
loop_
_entity.id
_entity.type
_entity.pdbx_description
1 polymer ?
#
loop_
_entity_poly.entity_id
_entity_poly.type
_entity_poly.pdbx_seq_one_letter_code
_entity_poly.pdbx_strand_id
1 'polypeptide(L)'
;WRMPARSIFNLIRALSRPYPGAHCIVDGSEIKIWKSKVISESSIDIEPGKVLHVENGHITVKCGVDAIVLLRHEFFSLPGQGDYI
;
A
#
# COMPACT_ATOMS: atom_id res chain seq x y z
N TRP A 1 -2.34 -6.71 -3.45
CA TRP A 1 -1.76 -5.63 -4.27
C TRP A 1 -2.03 -5.82 -5.77
N ARG A 2 -2.51 -6.98 -6.21
CA ARG A 2 -2.76 -7.26 -7.63
C ARG A 2 -3.93 -6.50 -8.23
N MET A 3 -4.81 -5.99 -7.40
CA MET A 3 -5.94 -5.17 -7.86
C MET A 3 -5.42 -3.81 -8.36
N PRO A 4 -6.21 -3.11 -9.20
CA PRO A 4 -5.86 -1.73 -9.53
C PRO A 4 -5.77 -0.87 -8.27
N ALA A 5 -4.85 0.09 -8.28
CA ALA A 5 -4.63 0.97 -7.12
C ALA A 5 -5.92 1.67 -6.69
N ARG A 6 -6.78 2.06 -7.64
CA ARG A 6 -8.06 2.70 -7.34
C ARG A 6 -8.97 1.79 -6.50
N SER A 7 -8.99 0.49 -6.79
CA SER A 7 -9.79 -0.46 -6.03
C SER A 7 -9.26 -0.62 -4.61
N ILE A 8 -7.94 -0.66 -4.45
CA ILE A 8 -7.31 -0.75 -3.14
C ILE A 8 -7.57 0.54 -2.35
N PHE A 9 -7.45 1.69 -3.00
CA PHE A 9 -7.76 2.99 -2.40
C PHE A 9 -9.19 3.03 -1.86
N ASN A 10 -10.15 2.56 -2.66
CA ASN A 10 -11.56 2.54 -2.25
C ASN A 10 -11.77 1.61 -1.07
N LEU A 11 -11.11 0.45 -1.04
CA LEU A 11 -11.19 -0.50 0.06
C LEU A 11 -10.66 0.14 1.35
N ILE A 12 -9.49 0.76 1.30
CA ILE A 12 -8.88 1.42 2.46
C ILE A 12 -9.79 2.51 2.99
N ARG A 13 -10.34 3.32 2.10
CA ARG A 13 -11.27 4.40 2.47
C ARG A 13 -12.54 3.87 3.12
N ALA A 14 -13.11 2.81 2.55
CA ALA A 14 -14.35 2.22 3.05
C ALA A 14 -14.20 1.59 4.42
N LEU A 15 -13.03 1.02 4.72
CA LEU A 15 -12.77 0.32 5.99
C LEU A 15 -12.10 1.21 7.04
N SER A 16 -11.86 2.47 6.73
CA SER A 16 -11.26 3.39 7.68
C SER A 16 -12.20 3.67 8.86
N ARG A 17 -11.67 4.27 9.90
CA ARG A 17 -12.44 4.52 11.14
C ARG A 17 -13.82 5.11 10.83
N PRO A 18 -14.86 4.67 11.55
CA PRO A 18 -14.89 3.83 12.77
C PRO A 18 -14.80 2.32 12.52
N TYR A 19 -14.57 1.90 11.29
CA TYR A 19 -14.46 0.49 10.94
C TYR A 19 -13.07 -0.06 11.28
N PRO A 20 -12.88 -1.41 11.25
CA PRO A 20 -11.63 -2.02 11.71
C PRO A 20 -10.38 -1.68 10.90
N GLY A 21 -10.54 -1.10 9.70
CA GLY A 21 -9.42 -0.74 8.85
C GLY A 21 -9.02 -1.85 7.88
N ALA A 22 -8.51 -1.46 6.71
CA ALA A 22 -7.88 -2.39 5.79
C ALA A 22 -6.54 -2.85 6.37
N HIS A 23 -6.05 -4.00 5.92
CA HIS A 23 -4.78 -4.51 6.41
C HIS A 23 -4.04 -5.28 5.34
N CYS A 24 -2.73 -5.44 5.54
CA CYS A 24 -1.90 -6.38 4.79
C CYS A 24 -1.14 -7.23 5.79
N ILE A 25 -0.65 -8.38 5.32
CA ILE A 25 0.15 -9.29 6.14
C ILE A 25 1.59 -9.20 5.68
N VAL A 26 2.48 -8.86 6.60
CA VAL A 26 3.91 -8.75 6.33
C VAL A 26 4.66 -9.56 7.38
N ASP A 27 5.40 -10.58 6.93
CA ASP A 27 6.14 -11.49 7.81
C ASP A 27 5.25 -12.07 8.91
N GLY A 28 4.01 -12.43 8.57
CA GLY A 28 3.06 -13.01 9.50
C GLY A 28 2.34 -12.02 10.41
N SER A 29 2.66 -10.73 10.30
CA SER A 29 2.03 -9.69 11.12
C SER A 29 0.98 -8.92 10.33
N GLU A 30 -0.15 -8.65 10.95
CA GLU A 30 -1.20 -7.82 10.36
C GLU A 30 -0.86 -6.35 10.55
N ILE A 31 -0.80 -5.61 9.44
CA ILE A 31 -0.49 -4.19 9.45
C ILE A 31 -1.72 -3.43 8.97
N LYS A 32 -2.26 -2.56 9.79
CA LYS A 32 -3.41 -1.73 9.44
C LYS A 32 -3.00 -0.56 8.56
N ILE A 33 -3.85 -0.23 7.60
CA ILE A 33 -3.65 0.89 6.68
C ILE A 33 -4.91 1.75 6.72
N TRP A 34 -4.73 3.04 7.04
CA TRP A 34 -5.84 3.94 7.31
C TRP A 34 -6.07 4.98 6.22
N LYS A 35 -5.01 5.39 5.51
CA LYS A 35 -5.12 6.43 4.50
C LYS A 35 -4.12 6.19 3.38
N SER A 36 -4.55 6.45 2.16
CA SER A 36 -3.73 6.23 0.96
C SER A 36 -4.10 7.23 -0.12
N LYS A 37 -3.29 7.27 -1.19
CA LYS A 37 -3.64 7.97 -2.42
C LYS A 37 -3.12 7.18 -3.60
N VAL A 38 -3.79 7.32 -4.74
CA VAL A 38 -3.40 6.67 -6.00
C VAL A 38 -2.44 7.59 -6.76
N ILE A 39 -1.38 7.01 -7.31
CA ILE A 39 -0.50 7.71 -8.25
C ILE A 39 -0.40 6.90 -9.53
N SER A 40 -0.14 7.58 -10.64
CA SER A 40 0.06 6.93 -11.92
C SER A 40 1.41 6.22 -11.95
N GLU A 41 1.39 4.96 -12.39
CA GLU A 41 2.59 4.15 -12.55
C GLU A 41 2.37 3.18 -13.69
N SER A 42 3.11 3.34 -14.76
CA SER A 42 2.92 2.57 -15.99
C SER A 42 3.95 1.47 -16.20
N SER A 43 4.83 1.22 -15.22
CA SER A 43 5.87 0.19 -15.33
C SER A 43 5.25 -1.21 -15.29
N ILE A 44 5.12 -1.84 -16.43
CA ILE A 44 4.53 -3.18 -16.53
C ILE A 44 5.48 -4.29 -16.09
N ASP A 45 6.78 -3.98 -15.99
CA ASP A 45 7.81 -4.95 -15.60
C ASP A 45 7.94 -5.11 -14.09
N ILE A 46 7.24 -4.28 -13.32
CA ILE A 46 7.32 -4.32 -11.87
C ILE A 46 6.11 -5.09 -11.33
N GLU A 47 6.39 -6.11 -10.53
CA GLU A 47 5.33 -6.93 -9.95
C GLU A 47 4.57 -6.18 -8.86
N PRO A 48 3.25 -6.44 -8.73
CA PRO A 48 2.46 -5.88 -7.63
C PRO A 48 3.03 -6.29 -6.27
N GLY A 49 2.97 -5.36 -5.33
CA GLY A 49 3.49 -5.58 -3.98
C GLY A 49 4.90 -5.07 -3.77
N LYS A 50 5.60 -4.68 -4.85
CA LYS A 50 6.95 -4.13 -4.71
C LYS A 50 6.89 -2.71 -4.17
N VAL A 51 7.73 -2.42 -3.17
CA VAL A 51 7.89 -1.09 -2.61
C VAL A 51 8.75 -0.26 -3.56
N LEU A 52 8.16 0.78 -4.13
CA LEU A 52 8.83 1.64 -5.10
C LEU A 52 9.60 2.78 -4.44
N HIS A 53 9.02 3.34 -3.39
CA HIS A 53 9.60 4.46 -2.64
C HIS A 53 9.21 4.38 -1.18
N VAL A 54 10.11 4.86 -0.31
CA VAL A 54 9.80 5.12 1.10
C VAL A 54 10.34 6.50 1.41
N GLU A 55 9.45 7.43 1.77
CA GLU A 55 9.82 8.82 2.02
C GLU A 55 8.90 9.42 3.07
N ASN A 56 9.49 10.03 4.10
CA ASN A 56 8.74 10.69 5.18
C ASN A 56 7.68 9.79 5.83
N GLY A 57 7.98 8.49 5.94
CA GLY A 57 7.04 7.51 6.48
C GLY A 57 5.97 7.05 5.50
N HIS A 58 5.91 7.62 4.30
CA HIS A 58 4.98 7.21 3.26
C HIS A 58 5.60 6.10 2.42
N ILE A 59 4.81 5.05 2.15
CA ILE A 59 5.28 3.88 1.41
C ILE A 59 4.51 3.81 0.09
N THR A 60 5.24 3.82 -1.02
CA THR A 60 4.64 3.68 -2.36
C THR A 60 4.77 2.23 -2.80
N VAL A 61 3.65 1.61 -3.12
CA VAL A 61 3.58 0.18 -3.47
C VAL A 61 3.00 0.02 -4.88
N LYS A 62 3.64 -0.79 -5.71
CA LYS A 62 3.13 -1.12 -7.04
C LYS A 62 1.88 -1.99 -6.90
N CYS A 63 0.84 -1.63 -7.65
CA CYS A 63 -0.41 -2.39 -7.71
C CYS A 63 -0.56 -3.06 -9.08
N GLY A 64 -1.65 -3.77 -9.30
CA GLY A 64 -1.92 -4.39 -10.59
C GLY A 64 -2.01 -3.37 -11.71
N VAL A 65 -2.62 -2.21 -11.42
CA VAL A 65 -2.64 -1.04 -12.28
C VAL A 65 -2.27 0.15 -11.40
N ASP A 66 -1.32 0.96 -11.84
CA ASP A 66 -0.82 2.12 -11.11
C ASP A 66 -0.15 1.73 -9.78
N ALA A 67 0.05 2.69 -8.89
CA ALA A 67 0.65 2.47 -7.59
C ALA A 67 -0.15 3.23 -6.53
N ILE A 68 0.05 2.84 -5.27
CA ILE A 68 -0.64 3.45 -4.16
C ILE A 68 0.39 3.94 -3.15
N VAL A 69 0.16 5.11 -2.58
CA VAL A 69 0.98 5.65 -1.50
C VAL A 69 0.23 5.44 -0.19
N LEU A 70 0.85 4.71 0.72
CA LEU A 70 0.29 4.49 2.05
C LEU A 70 0.69 5.67 2.91
N LEU A 71 -0.28 6.55 3.20
CA LEU A 71 -0.05 7.81 3.90
C LEU A 71 -0.14 7.64 5.42
N ARG A 72 -1.06 6.80 5.88
CA ARG A 72 -1.25 6.52 7.29
C ARG A 72 -1.40 5.02 7.50
N HIS A 73 -0.52 4.45 8.29
CA HIS A 73 -0.41 3.01 8.48
C HIS A 73 0.23 2.72 9.84
N GLU A 74 0.22 1.43 10.21
CA GLU A 74 0.77 0.98 11.48
C GLU A 74 2.04 0.16 11.31
N PHE A 75 2.80 0.40 10.24
CA PHE A 75 4.12 -0.22 10.10
C PHE A 75 5.02 0.24 11.23
N PHE A 76 5.45 -0.70 12.05
CA PHE A 76 6.37 -0.44 13.13
C PHE A 76 7.77 -0.20 12.57
N SER A 77 8.17 -1.02 11.61
CA SER A 77 9.43 -0.90 10.90
C SER A 77 9.13 -0.74 9.42
N LEU A 78 9.56 0.37 8.82
CA LEU A 78 9.27 0.64 7.42
C LEU A 78 10.00 -0.35 6.51
N PRO A 79 9.33 -0.88 5.47
CA PRO A 79 10.00 -1.71 4.48
C PRO A 79 11.00 -0.87 3.69
N GLY A 80 11.97 -1.52 3.08
CA GLY A 80 12.94 -0.87 2.22
C GLY A 80 12.47 -0.81 0.78
N GLN A 81 13.00 0.16 0.02
CA GLN A 81 12.74 0.24 -1.42
C GLN A 81 13.19 -1.06 -2.08
N GLY A 82 12.33 -1.62 -2.90
CA GLY A 82 12.57 -2.90 -3.56
C GLY A 82 12.03 -4.11 -2.82
N ASP A 83 11.63 -3.96 -1.56
CA ASP A 83 10.99 -5.05 -0.81
C ASP A 83 9.61 -5.35 -1.37
N TYR A 84 9.11 -6.55 -1.07
CA TYR A 84 7.73 -6.94 -1.40
C TYR A 84 6.93 -7.06 -0.11
N ILE A 85 5.72 -6.50 -0.14
CA ILE A 85 4.84 -6.56 1.04
C ILE A 85 3.43 -7.10 0.74
#